data_66e996479e859674fe8796545b5e74df
#
_entry.id   66e996479e859674fe8796545b5e74df
#
_cell.length_a   1.000
_cell.length_b   1.000
_cell.length_c   1.000
_cell.angle_alpha   90.00
_cell.angle_beta   90.00
_cell.angle_gamma   90.00
#
_symmetry.space_group_name_H-M   'P 1'
#
loop_
_entity.id
_entity.type
_entity.pdbx_description
1 polymer ?
#
loop_
_entity_poly.entity_id
_entity_poly.type
_entity_poly.pdbx_seq_one_letter_code
_entity_poly.pdbx_strand_id
1 'polypeptide(L)'
;GGRYWILVKLTTDNGISGWGECYASSVGPTAMQAVIKDVFERYFLNESPSNMERMFRRTYSSGFTQRPDLTVMGAFSGLEIACWDILGKYYDCPTWQLLGGKINERVRAYSYLYPLEHHDLNDFWVSPDMAAESAINLIEKGYSAVKFDPAGPYTMRGGHMPAMTDIRL
;
A
#
# COMPACT_ATOMS: atom_id res chain seq x y z
N GLY A 1 17.63 4.56 4.25
CA GLY A 1 17.11 3.59 3.32
C GLY A 1 16.00 4.19 2.49
N GLY A 2 16.05 3.98 1.16
CA GLY A 2 15.01 4.48 0.27
C GLY A 2 13.68 3.76 0.46
N ARG A 3 12.58 4.43 0.15
CA ARG A 3 11.28 3.78 0.00
C ARG A 3 11.20 3.20 -1.40
N TYR A 4 10.71 1.96 -1.52
CA TYR A 4 10.54 1.27 -2.79
C TYR A 4 9.06 1.13 -3.10
N TRP A 5 8.70 1.41 -4.34
CA TRP A 5 7.40 1.10 -4.91
C TRP A 5 7.54 -0.17 -5.74
N ILE A 6 6.69 -1.14 -5.50
CA ILE A 6 6.72 -2.42 -6.22
C ILE A 6 5.50 -2.48 -7.12
N LEU A 7 5.72 -2.22 -8.39
CA LEU A 7 4.68 -2.25 -9.40
C LEU A 7 4.76 -3.55 -10.19
N VAL A 8 3.61 -4.09 -10.53
CA VAL A 8 3.46 -5.23 -11.42
C VAL A 8 2.71 -4.82 -12.67
N LYS A 9 3.13 -5.34 -13.80
CA LYS A 9 2.42 -5.23 -15.07
C LYS A 9 2.05 -6.64 -15.53
N LEU A 10 0.76 -6.88 -15.69
CA LEU A 10 0.25 -8.09 -16.34
C LEU A 10 -0.13 -7.78 -17.77
N THR A 11 0.10 -8.73 -18.66
CA THR A 11 -0.32 -8.63 -20.06
C THR A 11 -1.03 -9.92 -20.46
N THR A 12 -2.21 -9.79 -21.01
CA THR A 12 -2.99 -10.91 -21.54
C THR A 12 -2.45 -11.36 -22.90
N ASP A 13 -2.86 -12.54 -23.35
CA ASP A 13 -2.53 -13.10 -24.67
C ASP A 13 -3.03 -12.22 -25.83
N ASN A 14 -4.13 -11.48 -25.63
CA ASN A 14 -4.66 -10.52 -26.62
C ASN A 14 -4.04 -9.11 -26.50
N GLY A 15 -3.00 -8.92 -25.67
CA GLY A 15 -2.20 -7.70 -25.59
C GLY A 15 -2.72 -6.61 -24.63
N ILE A 16 -3.82 -6.83 -23.91
CA ILE A 16 -4.28 -5.87 -22.91
C ILE A 16 -3.37 -5.94 -21.68
N SER A 17 -2.87 -4.79 -21.24
CA SER A 17 -2.00 -4.71 -20.07
C SER A 17 -2.67 -3.95 -18.93
N GLY A 18 -2.50 -4.45 -17.71
CA GLY A 18 -2.92 -3.80 -16.47
C GLY A 18 -1.78 -3.64 -15.49
N TRP A 19 -1.91 -2.64 -14.62
CA TRP A 19 -0.93 -2.31 -13.59
C TRP A 19 -1.51 -2.49 -12.20
N GLY A 20 -0.67 -2.94 -11.28
CA GLY A 20 -0.99 -3.02 -9.87
C GLY A 20 0.22 -2.69 -9.00
N GLU A 21 -0.02 -2.42 -7.74
CA GLU A 21 1.00 -2.16 -6.74
C GLU A 21 0.97 -3.23 -5.67
N CYS A 22 2.15 -3.79 -5.36
CA CYS A 22 2.31 -4.79 -4.31
C CYS A 22 2.84 -4.16 -3.03
N TYR A 23 2.27 -4.54 -1.92
CA TYR A 23 2.73 -4.12 -0.60
C TYR A 23 3.80 -5.09 -0.06
N ALA A 24 4.94 -4.54 0.35
CA ALA A 24 5.99 -5.29 1.02
C ALA A 24 5.95 -5.00 2.53
N SER A 25 5.33 -5.88 3.32
CA SER A 25 5.14 -5.68 4.76
C SER A 25 6.39 -6.02 5.58
N SER A 26 6.98 -7.18 5.33
CA SER A 26 8.02 -7.75 6.21
C SER A 26 9.31 -8.08 5.49
N VAL A 27 9.32 -8.03 4.17
CA VAL A 27 10.46 -8.42 3.34
C VAL A 27 10.92 -7.27 2.44
N GLY A 28 12.19 -7.28 2.07
CA GLY A 28 12.73 -6.30 1.12
C GLY A 28 12.21 -6.52 -0.31
N PRO A 29 12.44 -5.54 -1.21
CA PRO A 29 11.89 -5.56 -2.56
C PRO A 29 12.36 -6.78 -3.39
N THR A 30 13.59 -7.23 -3.23
CA THR A 30 14.12 -8.39 -3.94
C THR A 30 13.39 -9.68 -3.55
N ALA A 31 13.16 -9.90 -2.25
CA ALA A 31 12.40 -11.05 -1.77
C ALA A 31 10.95 -10.97 -2.22
N MET A 32 10.34 -9.77 -2.15
CA MET A 32 8.96 -9.56 -2.61
C MET A 32 8.80 -9.83 -4.10
N GLN A 33 9.77 -9.46 -4.92
CA GLN A 33 9.80 -9.79 -6.35
C GLN A 33 9.72 -11.30 -6.60
N ALA A 34 10.49 -12.09 -5.83
CA ALA A 34 10.45 -13.56 -5.92
C ALA A 34 9.08 -14.12 -5.48
N VAL A 35 8.48 -13.57 -4.42
CA VAL A 35 7.16 -13.97 -3.95
C VAL A 35 6.09 -13.64 -4.99
N ILE A 36 6.14 -12.45 -5.60
CA ILE A 36 5.21 -12.05 -6.67
C ILE A 36 5.28 -13.02 -7.84
N LYS A 37 6.49 -13.35 -8.27
CA LYS A 37 6.71 -14.30 -9.36
C LYS A 37 6.13 -15.68 -9.02
N ASP A 38 6.42 -16.20 -7.84
CA ASP A 38 5.91 -17.51 -7.38
C ASP A 38 4.37 -17.52 -7.31
N VAL A 39 3.75 -16.49 -6.75
CA VAL A 39 2.28 -16.36 -6.69
C VAL A 39 1.68 -16.28 -8.09
N PHE A 40 2.30 -15.50 -8.99
CA PHE A 40 1.85 -15.38 -10.37
C PHE A 40 1.90 -16.75 -11.09
N GLU A 41 3.04 -17.43 -11.04
CA GLU A 41 3.24 -18.71 -11.76
C GLU A 41 2.27 -19.80 -11.27
N ARG A 42 1.98 -19.84 -9.98
CA ARG A 42 1.09 -20.85 -9.39
C ARG A 42 -0.40 -20.59 -9.56
N TYR A 43 -0.81 -19.32 -9.60
CA TYR A 43 -2.23 -18.98 -9.44
C TYR A 43 -2.81 -18.09 -10.55
N PHE A 44 -1.98 -17.33 -11.26
CA PHE A 44 -2.43 -16.38 -12.28
C PHE A 44 -2.06 -16.79 -13.70
N LEU A 45 -0.94 -17.50 -13.88
CA LEU A 45 -0.47 -17.91 -15.20
C LEU A 45 -1.51 -18.78 -15.90
N ASN A 46 -1.90 -18.41 -17.13
CA ASN A 46 -2.94 -19.05 -17.94
C ASN A 46 -4.35 -19.00 -17.32
N GLU A 47 -4.59 -18.12 -16.35
CA GLU A 47 -5.93 -17.86 -15.83
C GLU A 47 -6.53 -16.60 -16.48
N SER A 48 -7.85 -16.59 -16.62
CA SER A 48 -8.56 -15.38 -17.06
C SER A 48 -8.58 -14.33 -15.95
N PRO A 49 -8.34 -13.06 -16.25
CA PRO A 49 -8.52 -11.97 -15.27
C PRO A 49 -9.91 -11.92 -14.64
N SER A 50 -10.93 -12.50 -15.28
CA SER A 50 -12.28 -12.58 -14.73
C SER A 50 -12.45 -13.58 -13.59
N ASN A 51 -11.47 -14.47 -13.37
CA ASN A 51 -11.55 -15.54 -12.37
C ASN A 51 -10.90 -15.13 -11.01
N MET A 52 -10.94 -13.86 -10.64
CA MET A 52 -10.23 -13.34 -9.47
C MET A 52 -10.62 -14.04 -8.16
N GLU A 53 -11.91 -14.29 -7.95
CA GLU A 53 -12.37 -15.02 -6.75
C GLU A 53 -11.77 -16.43 -6.66
N ARG A 54 -11.65 -17.11 -7.78
CA ARG A 54 -11.00 -18.43 -7.85
C ARG A 54 -9.52 -18.34 -7.53
N MET A 55 -8.83 -17.35 -8.09
CA MET A 55 -7.41 -17.12 -7.83
C MET A 55 -7.17 -16.74 -6.36
N PHE A 56 -8.04 -15.89 -5.80
CA PHE A 56 -8.01 -15.53 -4.38
C PHE A 56 -8.13 -16.77 -3.48
N ARG A 57 -9.15 -17.58 -3.67
CA ARG A 57 -9.39 -18.77 -2.85
C ARG A 57 -8.23 -19.76 -2.91
N ARG A 58 -7.67 -19.98 -4.10
CA ARG A 58 -6.51 -20.87 -4.29
C ARG A 58 -5.28 -20.31 -3.58
N THR A 59 -4.98 -19.03 -3.73
CA THR A 59 -3.83 -18.37 -3.08
C THR A 59 -4.00 -18.36 -1.57
N TYR A 60 -5.15 -17.94 -1.07
CA TYR A 60 -5.44 -17.87 0.36
C TYR A 60 -5.38 -19.25 1.04
N SER A 61 -5.91 -20.28 0.39
CA SER A 61 -5.96 -21.62 0.97
C SER A 61 -4.62 -22.37 0.92
N SER A 62 -3.65 -21.91 0.12
CA SER A 62 -2.35 -22.58 -0.04
C SER A 62 -1.53 -22.64 1.25
N GLY A 63 -1.71 -21.69 2.13
CA GLY A 63 -0.94 -21.57 3.38
C GLY A 63 -1.41 -22.49 4.52
N PHE A 64 -2.45 -23.30 4.33
CA PHE A 64 -3.04 -24.17 5.36
C PHE A 64 -3.22 -23.48 6.71
N THR A 65 -2.33 -23.71 7.70
CA THR A 65 -2.39 -23.10 9.03
C THR A 65 -1.80 -21.70 9.12
N GLN A 66 -1.12 -21.22 8.08
CA GLN A 66 -0.42 -19.92 8.00
C GLN A 66 -1.25 -18.85 7.29
N ARG A 67 -2.56 -18.90 7.42
CA ARG A 67 -3.49 -17.95 6.78
C ARG A 67 -4.04 -16.92 7.76
N PRO A 68 -4.20 -15.66 7.33
CA PRO A 68 -3.67 -15.07 6.10
C PRO A 68 -2.16 -14.79 6.21
N ASP A 69 -1.38 -15.19 5.21
CA ASP A 69 0.01 -14.77 5.06
C ASP A 69 0.07 -13.38 4.41
N LEU A 70 0.51 -12.37 5.15
CA LEU A 70 0.53 -10.99 4.69
C LEU A 70 1.47 -10.76 3.51
N THR A 71 2.57 -11.50 3.41
CA THR A 71 3.51 -11.37 2.30
C THR A 71 2.92 -11.93 1.01
N VAL A 72 2.33 -13.12 1.08
CA VAL A 72 1.62 -13.74 -0.05
C VAL A 72 0.41 -12.89 -0.47
N MET A 73 -0.37 -12.39 0.49
CA MET A 73 -1.54 -11.55 0.19
C MET A 73 -1.15 -10.17 -0.35
N GLY A 74 0.00 -9.63 0.06
CA GLY A 74 0.55 -8.41 -0.53
C GLY A 74 0.94 -8.59 -2.01
N ALA A 75 1.50 -9.74 -2.37
CA ALA A 75 1.76 -10.10 -3.77
C ALA A 75 0.45 -10.31 -4.56
N PHE A 76 -0.48 -11.08 -3.99
CA PHE A 76 -1.79 -11.31 -4.59
C PHE A 76 -2.52 -10.01 -4.88
N SER A 77 -2.57 -9.08 -3.92
CA SER A 77 -3.26 -7.80 -4.06
C SER A 77 -2.78 -6.99 -5.27
N GLY A 78 -1.47 -6.89 -5.49
CA GLY A 78 -0.95 -6.19 -6.66
C GLY A 78 -1.31 -6.88 -7.98
N LEU A 79 -1.27 -8.21 -8.03
CA LEU A 79 -1.69 -8.99 -9.20
C LEU A 79 -3.20 -8.85 -9.45
N GLU A 80 -4.02 -8.84 -8.40
CA GLU A 80 -5.45 -8.61 -8.49
C GLU A 80 -5.79 -7.22 -9.01
N ILE A 81 -5.14 -6.17 -8.50
CA ILE A 81 -5.31 -4.79 -8.98
C ILE A 81 -5.00 -4.71 -10.49
N ALA A 82 -3.93 -5.37 -10.94
CA ALA A 82 -3.61 -5.44 -12.36
C ALA A 82 -4.69 -6.15 -13.19
N CYS A 83 -5.31 -7.19 -12.65
CA CYS A 83 -6.46 -7.86 -13.30
C CYS A 83 -7.68 -6.93 -13.41
N TRP A 84 -7.99 -6.16 -12.36
CA TRP A 84 -9.06 -5.17 -12.40
C TRP A 84 -8.80 -4.06 -13.44
N ASP A 85 -7.56 -3.61 -13.57
CA ASP A 85 -7.17 -2.65 -14.62
C ASP A 85 -7.33 -3.24 -16.03
N ILE A 86 -6.96 -4.51 -16.22
CA ILE A 86 -7.21 -5.25 -17.47
C ILE A 86 -8.70 -5.30 -17.79
N LEU A 87 -9.54 -5.68 -16.81
CA LEU A 87 -10.99 -5.80 -17.02
C LEU A 87 -11.63 -4.45 -17.31
N GLY A 88 -11.20 -3.38 -16.62
CA GLY A 88 -11.64 -2.02 -16.92
C GLY A 88 -11.37 -1.63 -18.37
N LYS A 89 -10.15 -1.92 -18.85
CA LYS A 89 -9.76 -1.68 -20.25
C LYS A 89 -10.51 -2.58 -21.24
N TYR A 90 -10.72 -3.82 -20.88
CA TYR A 90 -11.45 -4.77 -21.72
C TYR A 90 -12.92 -4.37 -21.92
N TYR A 91 -13.60 -3.89 -20.86
CA TYR A 91 -14.99 -3.45 -20.90
C TYR A 91 -15.15 -1.96 -21.22
N ASP A 92 -14.06 -1.25 -21.49
CA ASP A 92 -14.02 0.21 -21.74
C ASP A 92 -14.76 1.00 -20.66
N CYS A 93 -14.50 0.68 -19.40
CA CYS A 93 -15.08 1.37 -18.26
C CYS A 93 -14.09 1.46 -17.10
N PRO A 94 -14.21 2.49 -16.25
CA PRO A 94 -13.34 2.62 -15.09
C PRO A 94 -13.64 1.52 -14.06
N THR A 95 -12.59 1.07 -13.37
CA THR A 95 -12.66 -0.04 -12.40
C THR A 95 -13.75 0.14 -11.33
N TRP A 96 -14.00 1.37 -10.88
CA TRP A 96 -15.03 1.63 -9.87
C TRP A 96 -16.45 1.24 -10.35
N GLN A 97 -16.74 1.25 -11.65
CA GLN A 97 -18.02 0.76 -12.19
C GLN A 97 -18.14 -0.76 -12.07
N LEU A 98 -17.04 -1.47 -12.29
CA LEU A 98 -16.99 -2.93 -12.11
C LEU A 98 -17.14 -3.34 -10.65
N LEU A 99 -16.72 -2.48 -9.73
CA LEU A 99 -16.78 -2.70 -8.28
C LEU A 99 -18.11 -2.28 -7.63
N GLY A 100 -19.13 -1.98 -8.42
CA GLY A 100 -20.48 -1.70 -7.92
C GLY A 100 -20.91 -0.24 -7.99
N GLY A 101 -20.10 0.62 -8.60
CA GLY A 101 -20.46 2.02 -8.85
C GLY A 101 -19.96 3.00 -7.80
N LYS A 102 -20.31 4.25 -7.98
CA LYS A 102 -19.89 5.37 -7.16
C LYS A 102 -20.81 5.57 -5.97
N ILE A 103 -20.27 5.61 -4.76
CA ILE A 103 -21.03 6.00 -3.55
C ILE A 103 -20.85 7.50 -3.28
N ASN A 104 -19.63 8.00 -3.39
CA ASN A 104 -19.30 9.39 -3.14
C ASN A 104 -18.65 10.02 -4.38
N GLU A 105 -19.12 11.21 -4.77
CA GLU A 105 -18.51 12.01 -5.84
C GLU A 105 -17.18 12.62 -5.41
N ARG A 106 -17.04 12.91 -4.13
CA ARG A 106 -15.84 13.48 -3.52
C ARG A 106 -15.54 12.78 -2.20
N VAL A 107 -14.27 12.50 -1.96
CA VAL A 107 -13.77 11.96 -0.70
C VAL A 107 -12.90 13.03 -0.03
N ARG A 108 -13.03 13.13 1.31
CA ARG A 108 -12.17 14.00 2.10
C ARG A 108 -10.75 13.46 2.10
N ALA A 109 -9.79 14.26 1.65
CA ALA A 109 -8.38 13.93 1.72
C ALA A 109 -7.78 14.42 3.05
N TYR A 110 -6.80 13.68 3.54
CA TYR A 110 -5.91 14.13 4.61
C TYR A 110 -4.45 13.97 4.17
N SER A 111 -3.55 14.67 4.82
CA SER A 111 -2.12 14.47 4.65
C SER A 111 -1.46 14.12 5.98
N TYR A 112 -0.39 13.35 5.92
CA TYR A 112 0.51 13.21 7.06
C TYR A 112 1.20 14.54 7.34
N LEU A 113 1.48 14.82 8.62
CA LEU A 113 2.37 15.89 9.00
C LEU A 113 3.81 15.47 8.69
N TYR A 114 4.46 16.23 7.83
CA TYR A 114 5.87 16.11 7.51
C TYR A 114 6.60 17.36 7.92
N PRO A 115 7.90 17.24 8.31
CA PRO A 115 8.69 18.41 8.60
C PRO A 115 8.76 19.35 7.41
N LEU A 116 8.73 20.65 7.65
CA LEU A 116 9.01 21.68 6.66
C LEU A 116 10.52 21.75 6.40
N GLU A 117 10.91 22.42 5.32
CA GLU A 117 12.34 22.49 4.91
C GLU A 117 13.28 23.06 6.00
N HIS A 118 12.77 23.97 6.82
CA HIS A 118 13.54 24.60 7.89
C HIS A 118 13.47 23.86 9.23
N HIS A 119 12.68 22.78 9.33
CA HIS A 119 12.60 22.00 10.56
C HIS A 119 13.78 21.04 10.68
N ASP A 120 14.35 20.91 11.90
CA ASP A 120 15.25 19.80 12.20
C ASP A 120 14.46 18.48 12.23
N LEU A 121 14.96 17.49 11.50
CA LEU A 121 14.29 16.20 11.35
C LEU A 121 14.26 15.38 12.64
N ASN A 122 15.20 15.59 13.57
CA ASN A 122 15.23 14.86 14.84
C ASN A 122 14.25 15.47 15.83
N ASP A 123 14.12 16.80 15.81
CA ASP A 123 13.30 17.54 16.76
C ASP A 123 11.82 17.56 16.34
N PHE A 124 11.53 17.53 15.04
CA PHE A 124 10.16 17.59 14.52
C PHE A 124 9.21 16.61 15.20
N TRP A 125 9.65 15.40 15.43
CA TRP A 125 8.80 14.33 15.94
C TRP A 125 8.46 14.43 17.43
N VAL A 126 9.18 15.29 18.14
CA VAL A 126 8.98 15.54 19.58
C VAL A 126 8.59 16.98 19.88
N SER A 127 8.45 17.84 18.86
CA SER A 127 8.09 19.24 18.99
C SER A 127 6.64 19.48 18.57
N PRO A 128 5.73 19.76 19.52
CA PRO A 128 4.36 20.13 19.21
C PRO A 128 4.26 21.39 18.34
N ASP A 129 5.15 22.36 18.53
CA ASP A 129 5.15 23.61 17.78
C ASP A 129 5.47 23.40 16.31
N MET A 130 6.48 22.59 15.97
CA MET A 130 6.81 22.24 14.60
C MET A 130 5.67 21.43 13.94
N ALA A 131 5.03 20.54 14.70
CA ALA A 131 3.86 19.80 14.20
C ALA A 131 2.69 20.72 13.92
N ALA A 132 2.44 21.71 14.80
CA ALA A 132 1.38 22.72 14.60
C ALA A 132 1.66 23.59 13.37
N GLU A 133 2.90 24.03 13.17
CA GLU A 133 3.29 24.79 11.98
C GLU A 133 3.09 23.99 10.69
N SER A 134 3.47 22.72 10.68
CA SER A 134 3.21 21.82 9.55
C SER A 134 1.71 21.61 9.29
N ALA A 135 0.88 21.57 10.35
CA ALA A 135 -0.55 21.48 10.21
C ALA A 135 -1.15 22.76 9.59
N ILE A 136 -0.70 23.93 10.02
CA ILE A 136 -1.09 25.22 9.45
C ILE A 136 -0.77 25.27 7.95
N ASN A 137 0.43 24.89 7.55
CA ASN A 137 0.82 24.82 6.14
C ASN A 137 -0.08 23.89 5.31
N LEU A 138 -0.54 22.78 5.88
CA LEU A 138 -1.48 21.88 5.19
C LEU A 138 -2.89 22.50 5.10
N ILE A 139 -3.35 23.20 6.13
CA ILE A 139 -4.63 23.92 6.11
C ILE A 139 -4.61 25.00 5.01
N GLU A 140 -3.52 25.76 4.90
CA GLU A 140 -3.33 26.76 3.84
C GLU A 140 -3.33 26.15 2.44
N LYS A 141 -2.87 24.90 2.29
CA LYS A 141 -2.97 24.11 1.06
C LYS A 141 -4.36 23.51 0.79
N GLY A 142 -5.34 23.77 1.67
CA GLY A 142 -6.72 23.34 1.51
C GLY A 142 -7.09 22.00 2.15
N TYR A 143 -6.17 21.38 2.90
CA TYR A 143 -6.51 20.16 3.64
C TYR A 143 -7.36 20.51 4.86
N SER A 144 -8.42 19.73 5.10
CA SER A 144 -9.28 19.86 6.28
C SER A 144 -9.07 18.78 7.32
N ALA A 145 -8.08 17.91 7.09
CA ALA A 145 -7.67 16.86 8.00
C ALA A 145 -6.16 16.58 7.88
N VAL A 146 -5.54 16.26 9.00
CA VAL A 146 -4.14 15.87 9.08
C VAL A 146 -4.02 14.58 9.88
N LYS A 147 -2.93 13.85 9.65
CA LYS A 147 -2.57 12.64 10.39
C LYS A 147 -1.14 12.77 10.90
N PHE A 148 -0.91 12.37 12.16
CA PHE A 148 0.43 12.25 12.72
C PHE A 148 0.44 11.19 13.82
N ASP A 149 1.64 10.76 14.20
CA ASP A 149 1.85 9.82 15.29
C ASP A 149 2.36 10.58 16.50
N PRO A 150 1.53 10.82 17.53
CA PRO A 150 1.92 11.66 18.67
C PRO A 150 2.96 11.01 19.59
N ALA A 151 3.20 9.72 19.43
CA ALA A 151 4.22 8.99 20.19
C ALA A 151 5.63 9.11 19.60
N GLY A 152 5.82 9.99 18.62
CA GLY A 152 7.07 10.15 17.89
C GLY A 152 7.28 9.07 16.82
N PRO A 153 8.40 9.16 16.09
CA PRO A 153 8.70 8.13 15.12
C PRO A 153 8.90 6.82 15.86
N TYR A 154 8.30 5.78 15.36
CA TYR A 154 8.71 4.40 15.68
C TYR A 154 10.12 4.16 15.11
N THR A 155 11.04 5.09 15.38
CA THR A 155 12.44 4.95 15.00
C THR A 155 13.05 3.94 15.92
N MET A 156 13.33 2.80 15.37
CA MET A 156 14.20 1.83 15.99
C MET A 156 15.62 2.43 16.06
N ARG A 157 15.90 3.22 17.10
CA ARG A 157 17.28 3.56 17.43
C ARG A 157 17.99 2.26 17.79
N GLY A 158 18.97 1.87 16.97
CA GLY A 158 19.74 0.65 17.19
C GLY A 158 18.97 -0.67 17.01
N GLY A 159 17.85 -0.68 16.26
CA GLY A 159 17.10 -1.91 15.98
C GLY A 159 16.17 -2.39 17.10
N HIS A 160 15.97 -1.61 18.14
CA HIS A 160 15.10 -1.92 19.27
C HIS A 160 13.85 -1.05 19.26
N MET A 161 12.70 -1.65 19.59
CA MET A 161 11.50 -0.87 19.90
C MET A 161 11.83 0.09 21.06
N PRO A 162 11.25 1.32 21.08
CA PRO A 162 11.40 2.21 22.22
C PRO A 162 11.04 1.44 23.50
N ALA A 163 11.93 1.50 24.49
CA ALA A 163 11.62 0.92 25.79
C ALA A 163 10.41 1.65 26.39
N MET A 164 9.61 0.96 27.20
CA MET A 164 8.48 1.58 27.91
C MET A 164 8.88 2.81 28.72
N THR A 165 10.15 2.92 29.07
CA THR A 165 10.75 4.10 29.72
C THR A 165 10.85 5.31 28.83
N ASP A 166 10.92 5.11 27.50
CA ASP A 166 11.01 6.20 26.52
C ASP A 166 9.62 6.76 26.17
N ILE A 167 8.56 6.08 26.60
CA ILE A 167 7.15 6.47 26.43
C ILE A 167 6.63 7.26 27.65
N ARG A 168 7.42 7.38 28.71
CA ARG A 168 7.06 8.22 29.86
C ARG A 168 7.39 9.67 29.55
N LEU A 169 6.38 10.37 29.09
CA LEU A 169 6.32 11.83 29.13
C LEU A 169 6.04 12.31 30.54
#